data_22440e2415bec7cd826b61bcf3d4c2ba
#
_entry.id   22440e2415bec7cd826b61bcf3d4c2ba
#
_cell.length_a   1.000
_cell.length_b   1.000
_cell.length_c   1.000
_cell.angle_alpha   90.00
_cell.angle_beta   90.00
_cell.angle_gamma   90.00
#
_symmetry.space_group_name_H-M   'P 1'
#
loop_
_entity.id
_entity.type
_entity.pdbx_description
1 polymer ?
#
loop_
_entity_poly.entity_id
_entity_poly.type
_entity_poly.pdbx_seq_one_letter_code
_entity_poly.pdbx_strand_id
1 'polypeptide(L)'
;MKRTVFLLSLLLGISPSLRAQEIDGVSVGNLKMDRNGEYLSVKMDIGLSKLDVESNRAVLLTPRLVNGPDSLDLSAIGVYGRRRYYYYVRNGASMLSGGGEMSYKAADKPEQVAYRVIVPYAAWMNGASLRLSRRDYGCCNAILAAQQGALGRFEEPVPYIPRPVYVHPMAESIKSRSLEGSAFIDFPVNQTVIRPDYRRNTAELSKIQATIDSVRNDRDVTITSVWLKGYASPESPWPHNRDLAIGRTAALKQHIRQLYRFDEGIIATDYEPEDWAGLRRYVEQSNLAHREEILDLIDSPLDPDAKEAKIKRTYPEEYDFLLKNCYPALRHTDYRISYTIRTFSDPEEIKRILLTQPQKLSLNEFYLAAQTCEPGTDPFNEIFETAVRMYPDDEVANLNAANSAMQKGDLKSAGRYLQKAGESPEALSLIHISEPTRR
;
A
#
# COMPACT_ATOMS: atom_id res chain seq x y z
N MET A 1 -40.75 0.73 19.43
CA MET A 1 -40.02 1.76 18.68
C MET A 1 -39.48 2.80 19.67
N LYS A 2 -38.23 2.67 20.12
CA LYS A 2 -37.54 3.71 20.90
C LYS A 2 -36.25 4.02 20.12
N ARG A 3 -36.21 5.20 19.52
CA ARG A 3 -35.03 5.75 18.85
C ARG A 3 -34.07 6.26 19.93
N THR A 4 -32.93 5.61 20.06
CA THR A 4 -31.83 6.08 20.90
C THR A 4 -30.96 6.97 20.01
N VAL A 5 -30.99 8.28 20.29
CA VAL A 5 -30.13 9.28 19.66
C VAL A 5 -28.78 9.21 20.34
N PHE A 6 -27.74 8.73 19.63
CA PHE A 6 -26.35 8.84 20.08
C PHE A 6 -25.86 10.28 19.82
N LEU A 7 -25.70 11.05 20.87
CA LEU A 7 -25.00 12.33 20.85
C LEU A 7 -23.50 12.05 20.70
N LEU A 8 -22.99 12.30 19.51
CA LEU A 8 -21.55 12.33 19.22
C LEU A 8 -20.99 13.64 19.83
N SER A 9 -20.38 13.56 21.01
CA SER A 9 -19.66 14.68 21.60
C SER A 9 -18.36 14.92 20.81
N LEU A 10 -18.41 15.92 19.94
CA LEU A 10 -17.25 16.47 19.24
C LEU A 10 -16.34 17.13 20.29
N LEU A 11 -15.31 16.43 20.74
CA LEU A 11 -14.21 17.00 21.51
C LEU A 11 -13.38 17.88 20.55
N LEU A 12 -13.82 19.11 20.41
CA LEU A 12 -12.98 20.20 19.89
C LEU A 12 -11.78 20.32 20.82
N GLY A 13 -10.63 19.82 20.40
CA GLY A 13 -9.35 20.09 21.02
C GLY A 13 -9.10 21.57 21.02
N ILE A 14 -9.42 22.23 22.13
CA ILE A 14 -9.01 23.62 22.40
C ILE A 14 -7.49 23.56 22.56
N SER A 15 -6.76 23.81 21.47
CA SER A 15 -5.35 24.18 21.58
C SER A 15 -5.28 25.39 22.53
N PRO A 16 -4.54 25.34 23.64
CA PRO A 16 -4.39 26.51 24.48
C PRO A 16 -3.72 27.58 23.61
N SER A 17 -4.48 28.59 23.21
CA SER A 17 -3.91 29.81 22.66
C SER A 17 -2.96 30.36 23.72
N LEU A 18 -1.65 30.17 23.50
CA LEU A 18 -0.61 30.79 24.32
C LEU A 18 -0.90 32.31 24.35
N ARG A 19 -1.43 32.79 25.47
CA ARG A 19 -1.56 34.23 25.75
C ARG A 19 -0.16 34.80 25.56
N ALA A 20 -0.06 35.90 24.79
CA ALA A 20 1.17 36.66 24.66
C ALA A 20 1.73 36.93 26.05
N GLN A 21 2.91 36.43 26.35
CA GLN A 21 3.57 36.71 27.63
C GLN A 21 4.13 38.14 27.57
N GLU A 22 3.74 38.98 28.49
CA GLU A 22 4.20 40.36 28.57
C GLU A 22 5.27 40.49 29.66
N ILE A 23 6.43 41.01 29.29
CA ILE A 23 7.55 41.29 30.21
C ILE A 23 7.81 42.79 30.08
N ASP A 24 7.22 43.58 30.97
CA ASP A 24 7.42 45.01 31.11
C ASP A 24 7.51 45.77 29.75
N GLY A 25 6.39 45.80 29.03
CA GLY A 25 6.27 46.48 27.73
C GLY A 25 6.81 45.69 26.52
N VAL A 26 7.25 44.47 26.72
CA VAL A 26 7.65 43.53 25.65
C VAL A 26 6.68 42.36 25.61
N SER A 27 6.00 42.13 24.47
CA SER A 27 5.12 40.99 24.27
C SER A 27 5.80 39.94 23.41
N VAL A 28 5.56 38.65 23.70
CA VAL A 28 6.08 37.51 22.90
C VAL A 28 4.90 36.64 22.45
N GLY A 29 4.83 36.38 21.15
CA GLY A 29 3.81 35.55 20.53
C GLY A 29 4.39 34.59 19.50
N ASN A 30 3.55 33.66 19.01
CA ASN A 30 3.87 32.72 17.91
C ASN A 30 5.17 31.90 18.13
N LEU A 31 5.46 31.58 19.41
CA LEU A 31 6.65 30.75 19.70
C LEU A 31 6.55 29.40 19.11
N LYS A 32 7.56 29.03 18.31
CA LYS A 32 7.78 27.67 17.77
C LYS A 32 9.24 27.28 17.97
N MET A 33 9.46 26.07 18.43
CA MET A 33 10.77 25.47 18.58
C MET A 33 10.74 24.09 17.90
N ASP A 34 11.53 23.94 16.85
CA ASP A 34 11.54 22.73 16.04
C ASP A 34 12.98 22.20 15.87
N ARG A 35 13.20 20.91 16.12
CA ARG A 35 14.45 20.24 15.76
C ARG A 35 14.43 19.78 14.33
N ASN A 36 15.49 20.09 13.58
CA ASN A 36 15.68 19.67 12.21
C ASN A 36 17.09 19.06 12.08
N GLY A 37 17.17 17.74 12.20
CA GLY A 37 18.46 17.04 12.25
C GLY A 37 19.31 17.46 13.44
N GLU A 38 20.48 18.03 13.17
CA GLU A 38 21.45 18.48 14.19
C GLU A 38 21.25 19.94 14.61
N TYR A 39 20.15 20.58 14.26
CA TYR A 39 19.88 21.97 14.56
C TYR A 39 18.53 22.15 15.26
N LEU A 40 18.49 23.10 16.23
CA LEU A 40 17.27 23.61 16.85
C LEU A 40 16.96 24.97 16.25
N SER A 41 15.76 25.12 15.71
CA SER A 41 15.22 26.39 15.22
C SER A 41 14.26 26.99 16.25
N VAL A 42 14.48 28.23 16.64
CA VAL A 42 13.62 29.00 17.53
C VAL A 42 13.04 30.17 16.74
N LYS A 43 11.72 30.26 16.69
CA LYS A 43 10.95 31.30 15.99
C LYS A 43 9.92 31.89 16.94
N MET A 44 9.82 33.20 16.99
CA MET A 44 8.82 33.90 17.77
C MET A 44 8.66 35.34 17.26
N ASP A 45 7.58 35.99 17.62
CA ASP A 45 7.32 37.39 17.33
C ASP A 45 7.45 38.18 18.62
N ILE A 46 8.37 39.19 18.64
CA ILE A 46 8.65 40.00 19.79
C ILE A 46 8.08 41.39 19.52
N GLY A 47 7.02 41.78 20.23
CA GLY A 47 6.39 43.08 20.15
C GLY A 47 7.13 44.10 21.00
N LEU A 48 7.53 45.22 20.39
CA LEU A 48 8.25 46.34 21.01
C LEU A 48 7.44 47.61 21.07
N SER A 49 6.16 47.60 20.67
CA SER A 49 5.30 48.81 20.57
C SER A 49 5.19 49.57 21.89
N LYS A 50 5.07 48.86 23.01
CA LYS A 50 4.94 49.41 24.36
C LYS A 50 6.27 49.71 25.05
N LEU A 51 7.42 49.35 24.43
CA LEU A 51 8.74 49.55 25.01
C LEU A 51 9.18 51.00 24.80
N ASP A 52 9.33 51.75 25.90
CA ASP A 52 9.93 53.09 25.89
C ASP A 52 11.35 53.05 26.46
N VAL A 53 12.27 53.74 25.81
CA VAL A 53 13.70 53.81 26.21
C VAL A 53 14.20 55.24 26.20
N GLU A 54 14.52 55.73 27.39
CA GLU A 54 15.06 57.07 27.54
C GLU A 54 16.39 57.29 26.78
N SER A 55 16.68 58.53 26.42
CA SER A 55 17.77 58.88 25.50
C SER A 55 19.16 58.36 25.91
N ASN A 56 19.45 58.25 27.20
CA ASN A 56 20.74 57.74 27.73
C ASN A 56 20.71 56.26 28.16
N ARG A 57 19.60 55.58 27.95
CA ARG A 57 19.39 54.20 28.36
C ARG A 57 19.44 53.24 27.19
N ALA A 58 19.57 51.95 27.46
CA ALA A 58 19.40 50.87 26.52
C ALA A 58 18.70 49.68 27.21
N VAL A 59 17.91 48.96 26.43
CA VAL A 59 17.27 47.72 26.86
C VAL A 59 17.82 46.58 25.99
N LEU A 60 18.32 45.55 26.63
CA LEU A 60 18.80 44.31 25.98
C LEU A 60 17.86 43.15 26.28
N LEU A 61 17.30 42.57 25.25
CA LEU A 61 16.43 41.39 25.32
C LEU A 61 17.23 40.19 24.84
N THR A 62 17.50 39.24 25.73
CA THR A 62 18.27 38.04 25.40
C THR A 62 17.42 36.82 25.64
N PRO A 63 16.96 36.11 24.59
CA PRO A 63 16.38 34.81 24.76
C PRO A 63 17.45 33.81 25.18
N ARG A 64 17.13 32.93 26.15
CA ARG A 64 18.03 31.93 26.71
C ARG A 64 17.34 30.61 26.88
N LEU A 65 17.95 29.56 26.37
CA LEU A 65 17.58 28.17 26.68
C LEU A 65 18.24 27.76 27.99
N VAL A 66 17.48 27.12 28.89
CA VAL A 66 17.98 26.69 30.20
C VAL A 66 17.43 25.30 30.55
N ASN A 67 18.31 24.38 30.93
CA ASN A 67 17.92 23.07 31.48
C ASN A 67 18.93 22.67 32.55
N GLY A 68 18.54 22.75 33.82
CA GLY A 68 19.44 22.50 34.96
C GLY A 68 20.66 23.43 34.95
N PRO A 69 21.89 22.87 34.93
CA PRO A 69 23.13 23.65 34.89
C PRO A 69 23.44 24.20 33.49
N ASP A 70 22.86 23.63 32.45
CA ASP A 70 23.16 23.98 31.07
C ASP A 70 22.33 25.17 30.60
N SER A 71 22.95 26.07 29.86
CA SER A 71 22.24 27.20 29.27
C SER A 71 22.93 27.72 28.00
N LEU A 72 22.14 28.30 27.11
CA LEU A 72 22.62 28.91 25.88
C LEU A 72 21.91 30.23 25.67
N ASP A 73 22.66 31.34 25.57
CA ASP A 73 22.15 32.62 25.14
C ASP A 73 22.00 32.63 23.61
N LEU A 74 20.81 33.01 23.15
CA LEU A 74 20.54 33.20 21.75
C LEU A 74 20.82 34.65 21.35
N SER A 75 20.77 34.95 20.04
CA SER A 75 21.02 36.32 19.54
C SER A 75 20.14 37.32 20.23
N ALA A 76 20.75 38.37 20.77
CA ALA A 76 20.04 39.41 21.54
C ALA A 76 19.40 40.47 20.64
N ILE A 77 18.37 41.17 21.17
CA ILE A 77 17.77 42.35 20.57
C ILE A 77 18.09 43.52 21.48
N GLY A 78 18.80 44.54 20.96
CA GLY A 78 19.12 45.76 21.66
C GLY A 78 18.27 46.95 21.19
N VAL A 79 17.64 47.66 22.12
CA VAL A 79 16.93 48.93 21.85
C VAL A 79 17.60 50.03 22.60
N TYR A 80 18.11 51.01 21.87
CA TYR A 80 18.96 52.07 22.39
C TYR A 80 18.30 53.44 22.30
N GLY A 81 18.30 54.21 23.36
CA GLY A 81 17.94 55.62 23.36
C GLY A 81 18.90 56.43 22.49
N ARG A 82 18.45 57.60 22.01
CA ARG A 82 19.16 58.39 20.98
C ARG A 82 20.63 58.65 21.31
N ARG A 83 20.95 59.15 22.51
CA ARG A 83 22.35 59.45 22.90
C ARG A 83 23.17 58.19 23.04
N ARG A 84 22.59 57.13 23.57
CA ARG A 84 23.27 55.83 23.78
C ARG A 84 23.59 55.15 22.44
N TYR A 85 22.68 55.20 21.49
CA TYR A 85 22.88 54.66 20.16
C TYR A 85 24.05 55.34 19.44
N TYR A 86 24.06 56.65 19.39
CA TYR A 86 25.13 57.43 18.74
C TYR A 86 26.47 57.33 19.49
N TYR A 87 26.50 57.06 20.78
CA TYR A 87 27.73 56.79 21.50
C TYR A 87 28.44 55.54 20.91
N TYR A 88 27.75 54.42 20.73
CA TYR A 88 28.32 53.21 20.13
C TYR A 88 28.73 53.41 18.69
N VAL A 89 27.90 54.03 17.87
CA VAL A 89 28.17 54.28 16.45
C VAL A 89 29.40 55.18 16.25
N ARG A 90 29.56 56.24 17.04
CA ARG A 90 30.68 57.18 16.90
C ARG A 90 31.99 56.65 17.39
N ASN A 91 31.96 55.81 18.38
CA ASN A 91 33.18 55.30 19.00
C ASN A 91 33.64 53.96 18.39
N GLY A 92 32.93 53.43 17.38
CA GLY A 92 33.22 52.13 16.78
C GLY A 92 33.16 50.98 17.80
N ALA A 93 32.48 51.20 18.94
CA ALA A 93 32.39 50.21 20.00
C ALA A 93 31.35 49.14 19.65
N SER A 94 31.59 47.90 20.03
CA SER A 94 30.59 46.84 19.94
C SER A 94 29.36 47.20 20.77
N MET A 95 28.16 46.83 20.28
CA MET A 95 26.93 46.95 21.06
C MET A 95 27.01 46.05 22.32
N LEU A 96 26.04 46.17 23.23
CA LEU A 96 26.09 45.57 24.58
C LEU A 96 26.27 44.05 24.60
N SER A 97 25.78 43.32 23.63
CA SER A 97 25.95 41.86 23.57
C SER A 97 27.03 41.39 22.60
N GLY A 98 27.70 42.32 21.90
CA GLY A 98 28.69 41.93 20.90
C GLY A 98 28.14 41.48 19.56
N GLY A 99 28.79 40.57 18.89
CA GLY A 99 28.42 40.08 17.57
C GLY A 99 27.06 39.34 17.53
N GLY A 100 26.25 39.60 16.49
CA GLY A 100 24.95 38.95 16.29
C GLY A 100 23.75 39.59 16.95
N GLU A 101 23.93 40.75 17.58
CA GLU A 101 22.84 41.54 18.15
C GLU A 101 22.03 42.26 17.05
N MET A 102 20.69 42.18 17.13
CA MET A 102 19.78 43.00 16.34
C MET A 102 19.56 44.32 17.06
N SER A 103 20.21 45.40 16.61
CA SER A 103 20.22 46.66 17.31
C SER A 103 19.31 47.71 16.67
N TYR A 104 18.45 48.32 17.46
CA TYR A 104 17.49 49.34 17.03
C TYR A 104 17.67 50.63 17.83
N LYS A 105 17.51 51.76 17.17
CA LYS A 105 17.33 53.05 17.85
C LYS A 105 15.86 53.15 18.32
N ALA A 106 15.64 53.58 19.54
CA ALA A 106 14.31 53.62 20.17
C ALA A 106 13.23 54.34 19.34
N ALA A 107 13.61 55.42 18.64
CA ALA A 107 12.68 56.17 17.78
C ALA A 107 12.33 55.45 16.47
N ASP A 108 13.19 54.54 16.00
CA ASP A 108 13.08 53.90 14.69
C ASP A 108 12.89 52.36 14.86
N LYS A 109 12.59 51.91 16.08
CA LYS A 109 12.35 50.47 16.34
C LYS A 109 11.06 50.01 15.66
N PRO A 110 11.02 48.78 15.10
CA PRO A 110 9.78 48.22 14.59
C PRO A 110 8.79 47.94 15.73
N GLU A 111 7.51 47.94 15.43
CA GLU A 111 6.48 47.55 16.39
C GLU A 111 6.61 46.08 16.82
N GLN A 112 7.08 45.23 15.88
CA GLN A 112 7.28 43.79 16.09
C GLN A 112 8.52 43.31 15.35
N VAL A 113 9.31 42.47 16.00
CA VAL A 113 10.47 41.80 15.43
C VAL A 113 10.13 40.32 15.19
N ALA A 114 10.21 39.88 13.95
CA ALA A 114 10.13 38.45 13.62
C ALA A 114 11.48 37.77 13.97
N TYR A 115 11.58 37.33 15.20
CA TYR A 115 12.80 36.68 15.72
C TYR A 115 12.94 35.25 15.19
N ARG A 116 14.11 34.94 14.59
CA ARG A 116 14.43 33.63 14.07
C ARG A 116 15.88 33.35 14.29
N VAL A 117 16.18 32.23 14.98
CA VAL A 117 17.55 31.78 15.21
C VAL A 117 17.66 30.27 15.04
N ILE A 118 18.79 29.81 14.55
CA ILE A 118 19.11 28.39 14.39
C ILE A 118 20.42 28.16 15.13
N VAL A 119 20.44 27.17 16.03
CA VAL A 119 21.61 26.80 16.81
C VAL A 119 21.88 25.29 16.65
N PRO A 120 23.14 24.84 16.76
CA PRO A 120 23.44 23.41 16.86
C PRO A 120 22.68 22.79 18.03
N TYR A 121 22.03 21.66 17.78
CA TYR A 121 21.28 20.95 18.81
C TYR A 121 22.22 20.15 19.72
N ALA A 122 22.00 20.25 21.01
CA ALA A 122 22.64 19.41 22.02
C ALA A 122 21.58 18.67 22.85
N ALA A 123 21.87 17.46 23.30
CA ALA A 123 20.90 16.59 23.98
C ALA A 123 20.26 17.23 25.23
N TRP A 124 20.97 18.10 25.94
CA TRP A 124 20.45 18.81 27.10
C TRP A 124 19.31 19.79 26.74
N MET A 125 19.19 20.18 25.47
CA MET A 125 18.12 21.10 25.00
C MET A 125 16.75 20.42 25.01
N ASN A 126 16.68 19.07 25.00
CA ASN A 126 15.41 18.38 25.23
C ASN A 126 14.93 18.64 26.66
N GLY A 127 13.71 19.16 26.79
CA GLY A 127 13.16 19.59 28.08
C GLY A 127 13.62 20.99 28.51
N ALA A 128 14.42 21.73 27.70
CA ALA A 128 14.87 23.07 28.05
C ALA A 128 13.74 24.11 28.02
N SER A 129 13.74 24.99 28.99
CA SER A 129 12.87 26.15 29.04
C SER A 129 13.49 27.31 28.28
N LEU A 130 12.76 27.88 27.32
CA LEU A 130 13.13 29.16 26.72
C LEU A 130 12.66 30.29 27.63
N ARG A 131 13.57 31.16 28.02
CA ARG A 131 13.32 32.32 28.84
C ARG A 131 13.74 33.59 28.08
N LEU A 132 13.03 34.70 28.29
CA LEU A 132 13.47 36.02 27.83
C LEU A 132 14.05 36.78 29.01
N SER A 133 15.32 37.21 28.90
CA SER A 133 15.96 38.10 29.85
C SER A 133 15.89 39.49 29.30
N ARG A 134 15.33 40.42 30.06
CA ARG A 134 15.39 41.86 29.83
C ARG A 134 16.37 42.49 30.81
N ARG A 135 17.31 43.28 30.30
CA ARG A 135 18.24 44.09 31.10
C ARG A 135 18.20 45.50 30.64
N ASP A 136 17.98 46.39 31.59
CA ASP A 136 17.95 47.86 31.36
C ASP A 136 19.29 48.45 31.79
N TYR A 137 19.96 49.16 30.89
CA TYR A 137 21.27 49.76 31.09
C TYR A 137 21.19 51.26 31.15
N GLY A 138 21.87 51.85 32.16
CA GLY A 138 22.11 53.27 32.30
C GLY A 138 23.41 53.72 31.63
N CYS A 139 23.93 54.86 32.05
CA CYS A 139 25.27 55.31 31.65
C CYS A 139 26.33 54.33 32.13
N CYS A 140 27.48 54.28 31.42
CA CYS A 140 28.64 53.47 31.78
C CYS A 140 28.36 51.96 31.92
N ASN A 141 27.36 51.43 31.18
CA ASN A 141 26.93 50.03 31.19
C ASN A 141 26.43 49.50 32.56
N ALA A 142 26.04 50.39 33.46
CA ALA A 142 25.44 49.98 34.73
C ALA A 142 24.08 49.33 34.48
N ILE A 143 23.83 48.15 35.00
CA ILE A 143 22.55 47.46 34.95
C ILE A 143 21.63 48.14 35.98
N LEU A 144 20.53 48.73 35.52
CA LEU A 144 19.52 49.39 36.34
C LEU A 144 18.39 48.47 36.77
N ALA A 145 18.02 47.54 35.89
CA ALA A 145 16.99 46.54 36.15
C ALA A 145 17.28 45.29 35.35
N ALA A 146 16.90 44.15 35.91
CA ALA A 146 16.98 42.84 35.24
C ALA A 146 15.71 42.06 35.57
N GLN A 147 15.04 41.54 34.52
CA GLN A 147 13.84 40.73 34.63
C GLN A 147 13.97 39.49 33.72
N GLN A 148 13.29 38.41 34.09
CA GLN A 148 13.23 37.21 33.28
C GLN A 148 11.81 36.67 33.27
N GLY A 149 11.35 36.21 32.10
CA GLY A 149 10.09 35.53 31.92
C GLY A 149 10.29 34.19 31.16
N ALA A 150 9.58 33.17 31.58
CA ALA A 150 9.55 31.93 30.82
C ALA A 150 8.62 32.08 29.62
N LEU A 151 9.07 31.66 28.43
CA LEU A 151 8.28 31.78 27.18
C LEU A 151 7.67 30.44 26.77
N GLY A 152 8.37 29.33 27.02
CA GLY A 152 7.92 28.00 26.64
C GLY A 152 8.98 26.95 26.97
N ARG A 153 8.66 25.70 26.66
CA ARG A 153 9.57 24.56 26.83
C ARG A 153 9.71 23.83 25.51
N PHE A 154 10.92 23.46 25.17
CA PHE A 154 11.17 22.57 24.05
C PHE A 154 11.08 21.14 24.52
N GLU A 155 10.18 20.36 23.90
CA GLU A 155 10.10 18.91 24.10
C GLU A 155 10.17 18.25 22.73
N GLU A 156 11.11 17.36 22.57
CA GLU A 156 11.22 16.59 21.35
C GLU A 156 10.01 15.64 21.27
N PRO A 157 9.26 15.63 20.14
CA PRO A 157 8.11 14.75 20.03
C PRO A 157 8.57 13.30 20.15
N VAL A 158 8.01 12.57 21.10
CA VAL A 158 8.27 11.12 21.23
C VAL A 158 7.71 10.45 19.99
N PRO A 159 8.52 9.68 19.23
CA PRO A 159 8.03 8.94 18.09
C PRO A 159 6.88 8.03 18.53
N TYR A 160 5.73 8.17 17.88
CA TYR A 160 4.64 7.24 18.09
C TYR A 160 5.06 5.86 17.57
N ILE A 161 5.20 4.89 18.45
CA ILE A 161 5.44 3.49 18.09
C ILE A 161 4.07 2.82 17.98
N PRO A 162 3.58 2.56 16.77
CA PRO A 162 2.31 1.89 16.60
C PRO A 162 2.38 0.48 17.17
N ARG A 163 1.34 0.07 17.91
CA ARG A 163 1.17 -1.33 18.31
C ARG A 163 0.33 -2.00 17.23
N PRO A 164 0.92 -2.81 16.36
CA PRO A 164 0.17 -3.48 15.30
C PRO A 164 -0.80 -4.49 15.89
N VAL A 165 -2.01 -4.50 15.36
CA VAL A 165 -3.04 -5.49 15.70
C VAL A 165 -3.17 -6.44 14.51
N TYR A 166 -2.73 -7.68 14.70
CA TYR A 166 -2.87 -8.73 13.69
C TYR A 166 -4.27 -9.33 13.75
N VAL A 167 -4.96 -9.34 12.61
CA VAL A 167 -6.32 -9.84 12.51
C VAL A 167 -6.30 -11.33 12.19
N HIS A 168 -7.09 -12.10 12.94
CA HIS A 168 -7.25 -13.53 12.72
C HIS A 168 -8.12 -13.76 11.47
N PRO A 169 -7.61 -14.46 10.43
CA PRO A 169 -8.40 -14.78 9.25
C PRO A 169 -9.51 -15.76 9.58
N MET A 170 -10.60 -15.72 8.82
CA MET A 170 -11.61 -16.76 8.90
C MET A 170 -11.04 -18.10 8.44
N ALA A 171 -11.34 -19.16 9.20
CA ALA A 171 -10.92 -20.50 8.80
C ALA A 171 -11.72 -20.97 7.57
N GLU A 172 -11.02 -21.45 6.54
CA GLU A 172 -11.67 -22.15 5.43
C GLU A 172 -12.21 -23.50 5.96
N SER A 173 -13.50 -23.74 5.80
CA SER A 173 -14.11 -25.01 6.18
C SER A 173 -13.60 -26.17 5.31
N ILE A 174 -13.38 -25.92 4.04
CA ILE A 174 -12.80 -26.84 3.05
C ILE A 174 -11.83 -26.07 2.16
N LYS A 175 -10.57 -26.47 2.14
CA LYS A 175 -9.55 -25.89 1.26
C LYS A 175 -9.71 -26.45 -0.14
N SER A 176 -10.58 -25.85 -0.96
CA SER A 176 -10.81 -26.24 -2.35
C SER A 176 -9.92 -25.41 -3.28
N ARG A 177 -9.28 -26.07 -4.22
CA ARG A 177 -8.41 -25.45 -5.24
C ARG A 177 -8.67 -26.09 -6.60
N SER A 178 -8.26 -25.43 -7.67
CA SER A 178 -8.32 -25.99 -9.02
C SER A 178 -7.08 -25.69 -9.83
N LEU A 179 -6.77 -26.60 -10.75
CA LEU A 179 -5.81 -26.39 -11.84
C LEU A 179 -6.57 -26.44 -13.16
N GLU A 180 -6.27 -25.51 -14.05
CA GLU A 180 -6.95 -25.36 -15.33
C GLU A 180 -5.94 -25.38 -16.47
N GLY A 181 -6.40 -25.80 -17.64
CA GLY A 181 -5.60 -25.77 -18.84
C GLY A 181 -6.41 -26.10 -20.08
N SER A 182 -5.76 -25.97 -21.23
CA SER A 182 -6.33 -26.33 -22.52
C SER A 182 -5.41 -27.31 -23.25
N ALA A 183 -6.01 -28.31 -23.91
CA ALA A 183 -5.30 -29.27 -24.73
C ALA A 183 -5.87 -29.32 -26.15
N PHE A 184 -4.99 -29.33 -27.14
CA PHE A 184 -5.31 -29.31 -28.57
C PHE A 184 -5.15 -30.69 -29.18
N ILE A 185 -6.08 -31.59 -28.83
CA ILE A 185 -6.04 -32.99 -29.31
C ILE A 185 -6.55 -33.02 -30.73
N ASP A 186 -5.67 -33.52 -31.63
CA ASP A 186 -5.99 -33.72 -33.03
C ASP A 186 -6.78 -35.00 -33.26
N PHE A 187 -7.84 -34.88 -34.06
CA PHE A 187 -8.64 -36.02 -34.53
C PHE A 187 -8.57 -36.09 -36.06
N PRO A 188 -8.53 -37.30 -36.66
CA PRO A 188 -8.76 -37.41 -38.10
C PRO A 188 -10.13 -36.83 -38.47
N VAL A 189 -10.28 -36.42 -39.74
CA VAL A 189 -11.51 -35.81 -40.24
C VAL A 189 -12.74 -36.66 -39.91
N ASN A 190 -13.76 -36.04 -39.33
CA ASN A 190 -15.00 -36.71 -38.91
C ASN A 190 -14.82 -37.89 -37.92
N GLN A 191 -13.72 -37.93 -37.18
CA GLN A 191 -13.49 -38.97 -36.16
C GLN A 191 -13.48 -38.35 -34.75
N THR A 192 -13.84 -39.21 -33.78
CA THR A 192 -13.86 -38.90 -32.37
C THR A 192 -12.97 -39.80 -31.53
N VAL A 193 -12.22 -40.73 -32.19
CA VAL A 193 -11.32 -41.66 -31.52
C VAL A 193 -9.95 -41.01 -31.30
N ILE A 194 -9.49 -41.00 -30.06
CA ILE A 194 -8.16 -40.51 -29.72
C ILE A 194 -7.10 -41.51 -30.19
N ARG A 195 -6.18 -41.01 -30.97
CA ARG A 195 -4.97 -41.72 -31.35
C ARG A 195 -3.77 -41.01 -30.73
N PRO A 196 -3.14 -41.58 -29.67
CA PRO A 196 -2.08 -40.90 -28.95
C PRO A 196 -0.86 -40.54 -29.82
N ASP A 197 -0.56 -41.31 -30.81
CA ASP A 197 0.54 -41.14 -31.76
C ASP A 197 0.22 -40.26 -32.97
N TYR A 198 -1.04 -39.79 -33.08
CA TYR A 198 -1.45 -38.94 -34.18
C TYR A 198 -1.01 -37.50 -33.96
N ARG A 199 -0.19 -36.95 -34.89
CA ARG A 199 0.34 -35.58 -34.85
C ARG A 199 1.00 -35.23 -33.48
N ARG A 200 0.44 -34.26 -32.74
CA ARG A 200 0.99 -33.80 -31.46
C ARG A 200 0.26 -34.35 -30.22
N ASN A 201 -0.62 -35.34 -30.40
CA ASN A 201 -1.46 -35.87 -29.34
C ASN A 201 -0.69 -36.34 -28.12
N THR A 202 0.46 -37.00 -28.32
CA THR A 202 1.32 -37.40 -27.19
C THR A 202 1.66 -36.25 -26.28
N ALA A 203 2.08 -35.10 -26.84
CA ALA A 203 2.42 -33.92 -26.06
C ALA A 203 1.18 -33.26 -25.39
N GLU A 204 0.06 -33.19 -26.11
CA GLU A 204 -1.17 -32.59 -25.60
C GLU A 204 -1.81 -33.45 -24.49
N LEU A 205 -1.84 -34.75 -24.63
CA LEU A 205 -2.29 -35.68 -23.59
C LEU A 205 -1.37 -35.64 -22.37
N SER A 206 -0.06 -35.49 -22.58
CA SER A 206 0.91 -35.38 -21.48
C SER A 206 0.70 -34.14 -20.64
N LYS A 207 0.20 -33.02 -21.19
CA LYS A 207 -0.16 -31.80 -20.41
C LYS A 207 -1.26 -32.09 -19.39
N ILE A 208 -2.34 -32.78 -19.84
CA ILE A 208 -3.45 -33.16 -18.95
C ILE A 208 -2.93 -34.15 -17.89
N GLN A 209 -2.14 -35.14 -18.30
CA GLN A 209 -1.57 -36.11 -17.37
C GLN A 209 -0.69 -35.45 -16.33
N ALA A 210 0.24 -34.55 -16.74
CA ALA A 210 1.11 -33.86 -15.82
C ALA A 210 0.31 -32.99 -14.81
N THR A 211 -0.80 -32.34 -15.25
CA THR A 211 -1.68 -31.62 -14.36
C THR A 211 -2.37 -32.50 -13.34
N ILE A 212 -2.90 -33.65 -13.74
CA ILE A 212 -3.51 -34.62 -12.82
C ILE A 212 -2.46 -35.21 -11.86
N ASP A 213 -1.31 -35.61 -12.38
CA ASP A 213 -0.23 -36.24 -11.60
C ASP A 213 0.39 -35.28 -10.57
N SER A 214 0.41 -33.97 -10.86
CA SER A 214 0.91 -32.93 -9.94
C SER A 214 0.14 -32.89 -8.61
N VAL A 215 -1.12 -33.29 -8.62
CA VAL A 215 -1.98 -33.28 -7.42
C VAL A 215 -2.33 -34.68 -6.93
N ARG A 216 -2.44 -35.67 -7.82
CA ARG A 216 -2.85 -37.03 -7.46
C ARG A 216 -1.85 -37.74 -6.54
N ASN A 217 -0.56 -37.51 -6.77
CA ASN A 217 0.51 -38.16 -6.03
C ASN A 217 0.80 -37.51 -4.67
N ASP A 218 0.08 -36.45 -4.34
CA ASP A 218 0.21 -35.72 -3.07
C ASP A 218 -0.74 -36.32 -2.03
N ARG A 219 -0.17 -36.84 -0.94
CA ARG A 219 -0.92 -37.47 0.17
C ARG A 219 -1.88 -36.49 0.90
N ASP A 220 -1.63 -35.21 0.80
CA ASP A 220 -2.42 -34.16 1.46
C ASP A 220 -3.58 -33.67 0.60
N VAL A 221 -3.68 -34.22 -0.64
CA VAL A 221 -4.62 -33.75 -1.66
C VAL A 221 -5.59 -34.86 -2.06
N THR A 222 -6.84 -34.52 -2.26
CA THR A 222 -7.87 -35.42 -2.80
C THR A 222 -8.53 -34.76 -4.00
N ILE A 223 -8.45 -35.37 -5.18
CA ILE A 223 -9.16 -34.90 -6.38
C ILE A 223 -10.66 -35.10 -6.18
N THR A 224 -11.44 -34.03 -6.31
CA THR A 224 -12.89 -34.03 -6.15
C THR A 224 -13.66 -34.06 -7.46
N SER A 225 -13.12 -33.42 -8.51
CA SER A 225 -13.71 -33.48 -9.84
C SER A 225 -12.68 -33.20 -10.93
N VAL A 226 -12.94 -33.75 -12.10
CA VAL A 226 -12.28 -33.46 -13.38
C VAL A 226 -13.38 -32.97 -14.31
N TRP A 227 -13.28 -31.72 -14.75
CA TRP A 227 -14.23 -31.17 -15.72
C TRP A 227 -13.54 -30.98 -17.07
N LEU A 228 -14.22 -31.41 -18.14
CA LEU A 228 -13.73 -31.36 -19.51
C LEU A 228 -14.77 -30.66 -20.39
N LYS A 229 -14.38 -29.63 -21.13
CA LYS A 229 -15.24 -28.96 -22.11
C LYS A 229 -14.60 -28.98 -23.49
N GLY A 230 -15.18 -29.72 -24.41
CA GLY A 230 -14.69 -29.82 -25.77
C GLY A 230 -15.30 -28.80 -26.70
N TYR A 231 -14.49 -28.30 -27.63
CA TYR A 231 -14.88 -27.32 -28.62
C TYR A 231 -14.64 -27.84 -30.04
N ALA A 232 -15.47 -27.42 -30.99
CA ALA A 232 -15.18 -27.54 -32.40
C ALA A 232 -15.05 -26.16 -33.04
N SER A 233 -14.66 -26.12 -34.29
CA SER A 233 -14.54 -24.88 -35.10
C SER A 233 -15.78 -24.70 -35.97
N PRO A 234 -16.16 -23.44 -36.32
CA PRO A 234 -17.38 -23.13 -37.07
C PRO A 234 -17.31 -23.46 -38.56
N GLU A 235 -16.50 -24.41 -39.02
CA GLU A 235 -16.30 -24.72 -40.44
C GLU A 235 -17.27 -25.74 -41.03
N SER A 236 -18.14 -26.30 -40.21
CA SER A 236 -19.15 -27.30 -40.60
C SER A 236 -20.50 -26.91 -39.99
N PRO A 237 -21.62 -27.49 -40.48
CA PRO A 237 -22.93 -27.19 -39.89
C PRO A 237 -22.96 -27.41 -38.38
N TRP A 238 -23.60 -26.50 -37.65
CA TRP A 238 -23.66 -26.51 -36.20
C TRP A 238 -24.08 -27.84 -35.58
N PRO A 239 -25.09 -28.62 -36.10
CA PRO A 239 -25.42 -29.92 -35.54
C PRO A 239 -24.26 -30.94 -35.65
N HIS A 240 -23.50 -30.87 -36.73
CA HIS A 240 -22.32 -31.73 -36.91
C HIS A 240 -21.20 -31.36 -35.98
N ASN A 241 -20.92 -30.06 -35.80
CA ASN A 241 -19.91 -29.58 -34.88
C ASN A 241 -20.25 -29.94 -33.43
N ARG A 242 -21.53 -29.86 -33.05
CA ARG A 242 -22.05 -30.30 -31.76
C ARG A 242 -21.71 -31.80 -31.53
N ASP A 243 -22.06 -32.65 -32.48
CA ASP A 243 -21.85 -34.09 -32.35
C ASP A 243 -20.35 -34.45 -32.29
N LEU A 244 -19.51 -33.72 -33.01
CA LEU A 244 -18.04 -33.83 -32.90
C LEU A 244 -17.53 -33.37 -31.54
N ALA A 245 -17.99 -32.23 -31.01
CA ALA A 245 -17.56 -31.73 -29.71
C ALA A 245 -17.92 -32.72 -28.58
N ILE A 246 -19.18 -33.22 -28.59
CA ILE A 246 -19.64 -34.25 -27.63
C ILE A 246 -18.78 -35.50 -27.74
N GLY A 247 -18.61 -36.08 -28.96
CA GLY A 247 -17.91 -37.33 -29.15
C GLY A 247 -16.43 -37.25 -28.79
N ARG A 248 -15.77 -36.15 -29.14
CA ARG A 248 -14.35 -35.91 -28.81
C ARG A 248 -14.13 -35.75 -27.29
N THR A 249 -15.03 -35.01 -26.61
CA THR A 249 -14.96 -34.85 -25.15
C THR A 249 -15.23 -36.19 -24.44
N ALA A 250 -16.20 -36.98 -24.93
CA ALA A 250 -16.47 -38.32 -24.41
C ALA A 250 -15.28 -39.29 -24.59
N ALA A 251 -14.59 -39.22 -25.73
CA ALA A 251 -13.38 -40.00 -25.97
C ALA A 251 -12.24 -39.60 -25.01
N LEU A 252 -12.05 -38.31 -24.73
CA LEU A 252 -11.07 -37.83 -23.75
C LEU A 252 -11.44 -38.29 -22.33
N LYS A 253 -12.70 -38.17 -21.94
CA LYS A 253 -13.19 -38.71 -20.66
C LYS A 253 -12.83 -40.19 -20.51
N GLN A 254 -13.11 -40.97 -21.53
CA GLN A 254 -12.82 -42.41 -21.51
C GLN A 254 -11.33 -42.71 -21.43
N HIS A 255 -10.49 -41.95 -22.15
CA HIS A 255 -9.05 -42.05 -22.09
C HIS A 255 -8.50 -41.79 -20.68
N ILE A 256 -8.91 -40.67 -20.07
CA ILE A 256 -8.51 -40.28 -18.70
C ILE A 256 -9.00 -41.30 -17.68
N ARG A 257 -10.25 -41.76 -17.83
CA ARG A 257 -10.82 -42.76 -16.93
C ARG A 257 -10.06 -44.08 -16.95
N GLN A 258 -9.69 -44.58 -18.12
CA GLN A 258 -8.90 -45.80 -18.27
C GLN A 258 -7.49 -45.66 -17.65
N LEU A 259 -6.85 -44.51 -17.83
CA LEU A 259 -5.51 -44.26 -17.34
C LEU A 259 -5.46 -44.16 -15.80
N TYR A 260 -6.41 -43.44 -15.20
CA TYR A 260 -6.40 -43.12 -13.77
C TYR A 260 -7.36 -43.96 -12.94
N ARG A 261 -8.23 -44.73 -13.56
CA ARG A 261 -9.28 -45.54 -12.90
C ARG A 261 -10.19 -44.70 -12.00
N PHE A 262 -10.49 -43.49 -12.42
CA PHE A 262 -11.42 -42.64 -11.69
C PHE A 262 -12.83 -43.22 -11.69
N ASP A 263 -13.55 -43.00 -10.56
CA ASP A 263 -14.98 -43.29 -10.46
C ASP A 263 -15.78 -42.52 -11.49
N GLU A 264 -16.94 -43.04 -11.89
CA GLU A 264 -17.74 -42.47 -12.97
C GLU A 264 -18.21 -41.02 -12.69
N GLY A 265 -18.52 -40.72 -11.44
CA GLY A 265 -19.00 -39.41 -11.00
C GLY A 265 -17.94 -38.31 -10.92
N ILE A 266 -16.65 -38.64 -10.94
CA ILE A 266 -15.56 -37.68 -10.80
C ILE A 266 -15.37 -36.87 -12.08
N ILE A 267 -15.60 -37.47 -13.27
CA ILE A 267 -15.36 -36.81 -14.56
C ILE A 267 -16.67 -36.26 -15.14
N ALA A 268 -16.85 -34.94 -15.04
CA ALA A 268 -17.93 -34.20 -15.70
C ALA A 268 -17.49 -33.75 -17.11
N THR A 269 -18.42 -33.73 -18.04
CA THR A 269 -18.18 -33.28 -19.41
C THR A 269 -19.16 -32.21 -19.80
N ASP A 270 -18.67 -31.25 -20.58
CA ASP A 270 -19.44 -30.18 -21.22
C ASP A 270 -18.94 -30.02 -22.66
N TYR A 271 -19.67 -29.28 -23.48
CA TYR A 271 -19.27 -29.06 -24.86
C TYR A 271 -19.74 -27.69 -25.34
N GLU A 272 -18.99 -27.13 -26.28
CA GLU A 272 -19.39 -25.96 -27.07
C GLU A 272 -19.29 -26.36 -28.53
N PRO A 273 -20.39 -26.34 -29.30
CA PRO A 273 -20.37 -26.77 -30.69
C PRO A 273 -19.37 -25.99 -31.55
N GLU A 274 -19.19 -24.69 -31.23
CA GLU A 274 -18.31 -23.79 -31.99
C GLU A 274 -17.75 -22.72 -31.08
N ASP A 275 -16.43 -22.57 -31.07
CA ASP A 275 -15.73 -21.59 -30.23
C ASP A 275 -15.78 -20.17 -30.86
N TRP A 276 -16.97 -19.59 -30.92
CA TRP A 276 -17.14 -18.21 -31.39
C TRP A 276 -16.44 -17.19 -30.50
N ALA A 277 -16.33 -17.45 -29.21
CA ALA A 277 -15.61 -16.58 -28.29
C ALA A 277 -14.09 -16.60 -28.58
N GLY A 278 -13.52 -17.75 -28.88
CA GLY A 278 -12.13 -17.88 -29.33
C GLY A 278 -11.89 -17.20 -30.68
N LEU A 279 -12.81 -17.39 -31.64
CA LEU A 279 -12.74 -16.71 -32.92
C LEU A 279 -12.76 -15.18 -32.73
N ARG A 280 -13.68 -14.68 -31.91
CA ARG A 280 -13.77 -13.25 -31.59
C ARG A 280 -12.45 -12.71 -31.04
N ARG A 281 -11.87 -13.36 -30.03
CA ARG A 281 -10.57 -12.95 -29.44
C ARG A 281 -9.44 -12.96 -30.47
N TYR A 282 -9.41 -13.94 -31.35
CA TYR A 282 -8.40 -14.02 -32.41
C TYR A 282 -8.54 -12.87 -33.41
N VAL A 283 -9.75 -12.61 -33.87
CA VAL A 283 -10.04 -11.51 -34.81
C VAL A 283 -9.71 -10.16 -34.18
N GLU A 284 -10.08 -9.94 -32.93
CA GLU A 284 -9.81 -8.69 -32.19
C GLU A 284 -8.30 -8.38 -32.07
N GLN A 285 -7.47 -9.42 -31.96
CA GLN A 285 -6.01 -9.30 -31.87
C GLN A 285 -5.30 -9.34 -33.22
N SER A 286 -6.05 -9.57 -34.32
CA SER A 286 -5.49 -9.71 -35.66
C SER A 286 -5.37 -8.35 -36.37
N ASN A 287 -4.60 -8.35 -37.49
CA ASN A 287 -4.48 -7.22 -38.39
C ASN A 287 -5.29 -7.45 -39.68
N LEU A 288 -6.44 -8.11 -39.61
CA LEU A 288 -7.33 -8.31 -40.76
C LEU A 288 -7.85 -6.97 -41.29
N ALA A 289 -7.98 -6.86 -42.61
CA ALA A 289 -8.40 -5.61 -43.27
C ALA A 289 -9.84 -5.21 -42.84
N HIS A 290 -10.74 -6.21 -42.73
CA HIS A 290 -12.15 -6.01 -42.34
C HIS A 290 -12.43 -6.52 -40.95
N ARG A 291 -11.48 -6.22 -39.99
CA ARG A 291 -11.54 -6.71 -38.61
C ARG A 291 -12.84 -6.32 -37.90
N GLU A 292 -13.21 -5.04 -37.94
CA GLU A 292 -14.37 -4.52 -37.21
C GLU A 292 -15.68 -5.09 -37.81
N GLU A 293 -15.77 -5.18 -39.11
CA GLU A 293 -16.98 -5.73 -39.79
C GLU A 293 -17.14 -7.22 -39.50
N ILE A 294 -16.03 -7.96 -39.38
CA ILE A 294 -16.07 -9.39 -38.99
C ILE A 294 -16.46 -9.52 -37.53
N LEU A 295 -15.96 -8.65 -36.61
CA LEU A 295 -16.37 -8.62 -35.21
C LEU A 295 -17.88 -8.33 -35.10
N ASP A 296 -18.41 -7.37 -35.85
CA ASP A 296 -19.84 -7.05 -35.88
C ASP A 296 -20.69 -8.26 -36.34
N LEU A 297 -20.19 -9.05 -37.29
CA LEU A 297 -20.83 -10.29 -37.71
C LEU A 297 -20.79 -11.37 -36.64
N ILE A 298 -19.67 -11.54 -35.95
CA ILE A 298 -19.51 -12.50 -34.86
C ILE A 298 -20.49 -12.12 -33.72
N ASP A 299 -20.57 -10.84 -33.36
CA ASP A 299 -21.42 -10.35 -32.27
C ASP A 299 -22.91 -10.19 -32.67
N SER A 300 -23.25 -10.38 -33.97
CA SER A 300 -24.62 -10.27 -34.47
C SER A 300 -25.54 -11.33 -33.87
N PRO A 301 -26.89 -11.11 -33.88
CA PRO A 301 -27.85 -12.09 -33.37
C PRO A 301 -28.19 -13.23 -34.38
N LEU A 302 -27.43 -13.34 -35.46
CA LEU A 302 -27.61 -14.42 -36.44
C LEU A 302 -27.29 -15.77 -35.82
N ASP A 303 -27.90 -16.86 -36.38
CA ASP A 303 -27.47 -18.19 -36.00
C ASP A 303 -26.04 -18.50 -36.49
N PRO A 304 -25.35 -19.46 -35.86
CA PRO A 304 -23.95 -19.75 -36.15
C PRO A 304 -23.66 -20.04 -37.62
N ASP A 305 -24.43 -20.90 -38.26
CA ASP A 305 -24.23 -21.27 -39.67
C ASP A 305 -24.41 -20.06 -40.60
N ALA A 306 -25.37 -19.17 -40.29
CA ALA A 306 -25.57 -17.95 -41.04
C ALA A 306 -24.47 -16.93 -40.88
N LYS A 307 -23.87 -16.82 -39.64
CA LYS A 307 -22.67 -15.97 -39.40
C LYS A 307 -21.51 -16.45 -40.28
N GLU A 308 -21.19 -17.74 -40.22
CA GLU A 308 -20.09 -18.32 -41.00
C GLU A 308 -20.28 -18.11 -42.49
N ALA A 309 -21.47 -18.48 -43.01
CA ALA A 309 -21.80 -18.31 -44.43
C ALA A 309 -21.71 -16.85 -44.88
N LYS A 310 -22.06 -15.88 -44.02
CA LYS A 310 -21.96 -14.45 -44.33
C LYS A 310 -20.49 -13.99 -44.33
N ILE A 311 -19.68 -14.39 -43.35
CA ILE A 311 -18.24 -14.07 -43.34
C ILE A 311 -17.58 -14.64 -44.59
N LYS A 312 -17.81 -15.91 -44.90
CA LYS A 312 -17.25 -16.61 -46.07
C LYS A 312 -17.60 -15.92 -47.39
N ARG A 313 -18.86 -15.47 -47.53
CA ARG A 313 -19.35 -14.83 -48.78
C ARG A 313 -18.85 -13.40 -48.90
N THR A 314 -18.84 -12.64 -47.81
CA THR A 314 -18.54 -11.21 -47.84
C THR A 314 -17.06 -10.91 -47.77
N TYR A 315 -16.29 -11.73 -47.03
CA TYR A 315 -14.85 -11.56 -46.76
C TYR A 315 -14.10 -12.86 -47.07
N PRO A 316 -14.05 -13.32 -48.33
CA PRO A 316 -13.50 -14.64 -48.65
C PRO A 316 -11.99 -14.78 -48.38
N GLU A 317 -11.22 -13.70 -48.50
CA GLU A 317 -9.78 -13.73 -48.25
C GLU A 317 -9.50 -13.87 -46.75
N GLU A 318 -10.18 -13.10 -45.93
CA GLU A 318 -10.10 -13.19 -44.46
C GLU A 318 -10.62 -14.53 -43.96
N TYR A 319 -11.69 -15.04 -44.53
CA TYR A 319 -12.21 -16.36 -44.19
C TYR A 319 -11.22 -17.47 -44.50
N ASP A 320 -10.56 -17.46 -45.66
CA ASP A 320 -9.50 -18.42 -46.01
C ASP A 320 -8.30 -18.31 -45.04
N PHE A 321 -7.95 -17.07 -44.64
CA PHE A 321 -6.91 -16.84 -43.63
C PHE A 321 -7.31 -17.42 -42.26
N LEU A 322 -8.53 -17.16 -41.79
CA LEU A 322 -9.06 -17.66 -40.51
C LEU A 322 -9.12 -19.19 -40.51
N LEU A 323 -9.58 -19.79 -41.61
CA LEU A 323 -9.67 -21.25 -41.78
C LEU A 323 -8.30 -21.93 -41.60
N LYS A 324 -7.24 -21.33 -42.11
CA LYS A 324 -5.87 -21.88 -42.06
C LYS A 324 -5.14 -21.59 -40.75
N ASN A 325 -5.36 -20.41 -40.17
CA ASN A 325 -4.53 -19.91 -39.07
C ASN A 325 -5.23 -19.87 -37.73
N CYS A 326 -6.56 -19.71 -37.70
CA CYS A 326 -7.34 -19.61 -36.47
C CYS A 326 -8.14 -20.88 -36.14
N TYR A 327 -8.91 -21.39 -37.08
CA TYR A 327 -9.83 -22.51 -36.85
C TYR A 327 -9.19 -23.78 -36.28
N PRO A 328 -7.95 -24.16 -36.64
CA PRO A 328 -7.28 -25.29 -36.00
C PRO A 328 -7.13 -25.12 -34.48
N ALA A 329 -6.90 -23.88 -33.99
CA ALA A 329 -6.76 -23.58 -32.58
C ALA A 329 -8.11 -23.53 -31.83
N LEU A 330 -9.23 -23.35 -32.54
CA LEU A 330 -10.57 -23.41 -31.94
C LEU A 330 -11.02 -24.82 -31.60
N ARG A 331 -10.33 -25.83 -32.11
CA ARG A 331 -10.59 -27.26 -31.83
C ARG A 331 -9.75 -27.68 -30.65
N HIS A 332 -10.22 -27.42 -29.44
CA HIS A 332 -9.51 -27.73 -28.21
C HIS A 332 -10.43 -28.32 -27.15
N THR A 333 -9.85 -28.75 -26.05
CA THR A 333 -10.61 -29.13 -24.85
C THR A 333 -10.02 -28.40 -23.67
N ASP A 334 -10.85 -27.62 -22.98
CA ASP A 334 -10.52 -27.05 -21.69
C ASP A 334 -10.72 -28.08 -20.60
N TYR A 335 -9.84 -28.10 -19.63
CA TYR A 335 -9.95 -28.98 -18.48
C TYR A 335 -9.70 -28.24 -17.18
N ARG A 336 -10.42 -28.67 -16.13
CA ARG A 336 -10.26 -28.19 -14.76
C ARG A 336 -10.20 -29.39 -13.83
N ILE A 337 -9.15 -29.44 -13.02
CA ILE A 337 -8.95 -30.46 -11.99
C ILE A 337 -9.23 -29.78 -10.64
N SER A 338 -10.36 -30.07 -10.02
CA SER A 338 -10.69 -29.57 -8.68
C SER A 338 -10.24 -30.58 -7.63
N TYR A 339 -9.69 -30.06 -6.54
CA TYR A 339 -9.19 -30.89 -5.47
C TYR A 339 -9.33 -30.18 -4.12
N THR A 340 -9.34 -30.95 -3.05
CA THR A 340 -9.29 -30.45 -1.68
C THR A 340 -7.95 -30.78 -1.04
N ILE A 341 -7.49 -29.91 -0.16
CA ILE A 341 -6.29 -30.09 0.64
C ILE A 341 -6.76 -30.32 2.08
N ARG A 342 -6.17 -31.29 2.80
CA ARG A 342 -6.50 -31.48 4.22
C ARG A 342 -6.11 -30.25 5.05
N THR A 343 -6.77 -30.08 6.16
CA THR A 343 -6.39 -29.04 7.14
C THR A 343 -5.15 -29.49 7.92
N PHE A 344 -4.26 -28.54 8.17
CA PHE A 344 -3.09 -28.74 9.02
C PHE A 344 -3.33 -28.08 10.38
N SER A 345 -3.07 -28.80 11.48
CA SER A 345 -3.30 -28.31 12.86
C SER A 345 -2.02 -28.30 13.69
N ASP A 346 -1.00 -29.04 13.29
CA ASP A 346 0.29 -29.06 13.97
C ASP A 346 1.16 -27.88 13.49
N PRO A 347 1.55 -26.95 14.36
CA PRO A 347 2.36 -25.79 13.99
C PRO A 347 3.72 -26.16 13.37
N GLU A 348 4.34 -27.26 13.78
CA GLU A 348 5.63 -27.66 13.22
C GLU A 348 5.46 -28.25 11.82
N GLU A 349 4.34 -28.94 11.57
CA GLU A 349 3.98 -29.37 10.22
C GLU A 349 3.68 -28.16 9.32
N ILE A 350 2.92 -27.18 9.81
CA ILE A 350 2.61 -25.95 9.07
C ILE A 350 3.90 -25.20 8.70
N LYS A 351 4.87 -25.06 9.60
CA LYS A 351 6.15 -24.43 9.31
C LYS A 351 6.95 -25.14 8.22
N ARG A 352 6.94 -26.48 8.22
CA ARG A 352 7.60 -27.26 7.14
C ARG A 352 6.95 -27.03 5.79
N ILE A 353 5.61 -27.00 5.76
CA ILE A 353 4.83 -26.74 4.54
C ILE A 353 5.04 -25.29 4.07
N LEU A 354 5.10 -24.33 4.99
CA LEU A 354 5.41 -22.94 4.69
C LEU A 354 6.71 -22.78 3.87
N LEU A 355 7.73 -23.54 4.23
CA LEU A 355 9.04 -23.49 3.56
C LEU A 355 9.08 -24.22 2.22
N THR A 356 8.25 -25.24 2.04
CA THR A 356 8.34 -26.16 0.88
C THR A 356 7.19 -25.99 -0.11
N GLN A 357 5.96 -25.81 0.39
CA GLN A 357 4.72 -25.79 -0.40
C GLN A 357 3.69 -24.82 0.20
N PRO A 358 4.00 -23.54 0.37
CA PRO A 358 3.14 -22.56 1.05
C PRO A 358 1.75 -22.43 0.42
N GLN A 359 1.59 -22.76 -0.86
CA GLN A 359 0.30 -22.75 -1.57
C GLN A 359 -0.71 -23.77 -1.03
N LYS A 360 -0.28 -24.72 -0.19
CA LYS A 360 -1.18 -25.66 0.50
C LYS A 360 -1.82 -25.10 1.77
N LEU A 361 -1.25 -24.02 2.30
CA LEU A 361 -1.72 -23.42 3.55
C LEU A 361 -2.89 -22.46 3.30
N SER A 362 -3.87 -22.47 4.20
CA SER A 362 -4.89 -21.44 4.32
C SER A 362 -4.36 -20.24 5.09
N LEU A 363 -5.01 -19.07 4.97
CA LEU A 363 -4.63 -17.88 5.74
C LEU A 363 -4.67 -18.12 7.25
N ASN A 364 -5.64 -18.91 7.73
CA ASN A 364 -5.71 -19.29 9.14
C ASN A 364 -4.48 -20.10 9.57
N GLU A 365 -3.99 -20.99 8.74
CA GLU A 365 -2.79 -21.79 9.05
C GLU A 365 -1.51 -20.94 9.05
N PHE A 366 -1.39 -19.95 8.16
CA PHE A 366 -0.33 -18.94 8.25
C PHE A 366 -0.39 -18.20 9.57
N TYR A 367 -1.59 -17.77 9.99
CA TYR A 367 -1.78 -17.09 11.26
C TYR A 367 -1.39 -17.95 12.46
N LEU A 368 -1.79 -19.23 12.48
CA LEU A 368 -1.40 -20.18 13.52
C LEU A 368 0.13 -20.38 13.59
N ALA A 369 0.80 -20.46 12.43
CA ALA A 369 2.25 -20.52 12.40
C ALA A 369 2.89 -19.25 12.99
N ALA A 370 2.37 -18.06 12.64
CA ALA A 370 2.87 -16.79 13.15
C ALA A 370 2.75 -16.70 14.69
N GLN A 371 1.68 -17.24 15.28
CA GLN A 371 1.50 -17.22 16.73
C GLN A 371 2.57 -18.02 17.51
N THR A 372 3.32 -18.88 16.85
CA THR A 372 4.44 -19.61 17.47
C THR A 372 5.75 -18.82 17.45
N CYS A 373 5.78 -17.67 16.80
CA CYS A 373 6.93 -16.77 16.72
C CYS A 373 6.72 -15.56 17.63
N GLU A 374 7.81 -14.97 18.07
CA GLU A 374 7.74 -13.71 18.80
C GLU A 374 7.34 -12.57 17.85
N PRO A 375 6.29 -11.78 18.17
CA PRO A 375 5.83 -10.70 17.30
C PRO A 375 6.92 -9.69 16.97
N GLY A 376 7.05 -9.34 15.69
CA GLY A 376 8.04 -8.38 15.19
C GLY A 376 9.40 -8.97 14.85
N THR A 377 9.64 -10.25 15.10
CA THR A 377 10.84 -10.95 14.65
C THR A 377 10.81 -11.24 13.15
N ASP A 378 11.98 -11.45 12.55
CA ASP A 378 12.05 -11.78 11.12
C ASP A 378 11.22 -13.02 10.74
N PRO A 379 11.24 -14.16 11.49
CA PRO A 379 10.40 -15.30 11.19
C PRO A 379 8.90 -14.99 11.24
N PHE A 380 8.46 -14.18 12.22
CA PHE A 380 7.08 -13.75 12.33
C PHE A 380 6.64 -12.94 11.10
N ASN A 381 7.46 -11.98 10.70
CA ASN A 381 7.18 -11.11 9.58
C ASN A 381 7.19 -11.85 8.23
N GLU A 382 8.12 -12.80 8.04
CA GLU A 382 8.24 -13.60 6.82
C GLU A 382 6.99 -14.46 6.56
N ILE A 383 6.34 -14.92 7.63
CA ILE A 383 5.07 -15.68 7.51
C ILE A 383 3.99 -14.81 6.86
N PHE A 384 3.79 -13.57 7.32
CA PHE A 384 2.77 -12.69 6.74
C PHE A 384 3.14 -12.19 5.34
N GLU A 385 4.43 -11.97 5.06
CA GLU A 385 4.91 -11.67 3.72
C GLU A 385 4.67 -12.85 2.75
N THR A 386 4.80 -14.08 3.23
CA THR A 386 4.49 -15.26 2.43
C THR A 386 2.97 -15.42 2.26
N ALA A 387 2.19 -15.19 3.32
CA ALA A 387 0.73 -15.24 3.25
C ALA A 387 0.17 -14.28 2.19
N VAL A 388 0.63 -13.02 2.15
CA VAL A 388 0.15 -12.05 1.15
C VAL A 388 0.63 -12.37 -0.27
N ARG A 389 1.74 -13.08 -0.44
CA ARG A 389 2.16 -13.58 -1.76
C ARG A 389 1.26 -14.71 -2.27
N MET A 390 0.75 -15.55 -1.36
CA MET A 390 -0.18 -16.64 -1.71
C MET A 390 -1.61 -16.12 -1.91
N TYR A 391 -2.00 -15.07 -1.17
CA TYR A 391 -3.34 -14.46 -1.18
C TYR A 391 -3.25 -12.95 -1.45
N PRO A 392 -2.85 -12.53 -2.67
CA PRO A 392 -2.50 -11.12 -2.95
C PRO A 392 -3.70 -10.18 -2.95
N ASP A 393 -4.91 -10.69 -3.05
CA ASP A 393 -6.14 -9.90 -3.10
C ASP A 393 -7.04 -10.09 -1.87
N ASP A 394 -6.56 -10.83 -0.85
CA ASP A 394 -7.29 -10.99 0.41
C ASP A 394 -7.01 -9.80 1.35
N GLU A 395 -8.08 -9.22 1.90
CA GLU A 395 -8.01 -8.01 2.73
C GLU A 395 -7.25 -8.26 4.04
N VAL A 396 -7.46 -9.42 4.69
CA VAL A 396 -6.81 -9.75 5.98
C VAL A 396 -5.33 -10.08 5.77
N ALA A 397 -4.98 -10.77 4.67
CA ALA A 397 -3.59 -11.02 4.32
C ALA A 397 -2.83 -9.72 4.09
N ASN A 398 -3.43 -8.78 3.34
CA ASN A 398 -2.84 -7.48 3.08
C ASN A 398 -2.74 -6.63 4.35
N LEU A 399 -3.75 -6.65 5.23
CA LEU A 399 -3.73 -5.93 6.50
C LEU A 399 -2.60 -6.42 7.42
N ASN A 400 -2.47 -7.73 7.58
CA ASN A 400 -1.42 -8.33 8.41
C ASN A 400 -0.02 -8.09 7.84
N ALA A 401 0.14 -8.15 6.50
CA ALA A 401 1.40 -7.81 5.84
C ALA A 401 1.74 -6.32 5.98
N ALA A 402 0.74 -5.43 5.96
CA ALA A 402 0.96 -4.00 6.23
C ALA A 402 1.47 -3.76 7.65
N ASN A 403 0.88 -4.43 8.65
CA ASN A 403 1.34 -4.38 10.03
C ASN A 403 2.81 -4.82 10.16
N SER A 404 3.16 -5.94 9.52
CA SER A 404 4.52 -6.47 9.49
C SER A 404 5.52 -5.49 8.84
N ALA A 405 5.16 -4.90 7.70
CA ALA A 405 5.97 -3.91 7.01
C ALA A 405 6.17 -2.64 7.85
N MET A 406 5.13 -2.16 8.56
CA MET A 406 5.23 -1.02 9.46
C MET A 406 6.16 -1.28 10.64
N GLN A 407 6.12 -2.46 11.22
CA GLN A 407 7.06 -2.85 12.29
C GLN A 407 8.51 -2.84 11.83
N LYS A 408 8.76 -3.22 10.58
CA LYS A 408 10.10 -3.14 9.95
C LYS A 408 10.51 -1.72 9.55
N GLY A 409 9.60 -0.74 9.62
CA GLY A 409 9.82 0.61 9.13
C GLY A 409 9.69 0.76 7.61
N ASP A 410 9.24 -0.27 6.89
CA ASP A 410 9.00 -0.21 5.44
C ASP A 410 7.62 0.37 5.14
N LEU A 411 7.50 1.68 5.29
CA LEU A 411 6.26 2.42 5.04
C LEU A 411 5.80 2.34 3.58
N LYS A 412 6.73 2.14 2.65
CA LYS A 412 6.40 2.03 1.23
C LYS A 412 5.65 0.73 0.92
N SER A 413 6.13 -0.39 1.44
CA SER A 413 5.44 -1.68 1.31
C SER A 413 4.13 -1.69 2.09
N ALA A 414 4.12 -1.13 3.30
CA ALA A 414 2.90 -0.98 4.10
C ALA A 414 1.80 -0.23 3.33
N GLY A 415 2.13 0.90 2.70
CA GLY A 415 1.18 1.67 1.88
C GLY A 415 0.60 0.88 0.70
N ARG A 416 1.40 0.03 0.04
CA ARG A 416 0.91 -0.84 -1.05
C ARG A 416 -0.07 -1.91 -0.55
N TYR A 417 0.22 -2.52 0.60
CA TYR A 417 -0.68 -3.51 1.19
C TYR A 417 -1.98 -2.87 1.68
N LEU A 418 -1.91 -1.69 2.31
CA LEU A 418 -3.10 -0.98 2.79
C LEU A 418 -4.09 -0.62 1.69
N GLN A 419 -3.64 -0.40 0.45
CA GLN A 419 -4.54 -0.20 -0.69
C GLN A 419 -5.47 -1.40 -0.97
N LYS A 420 -5.11 -2.60 -0.49
CA LYS A 420 -5.86 -3.83 -0.67
C LYS A 420 -6.41 -4.40 0.66
N ALA A 421 -6.19 -3.73 1.77
CA ALA A 421 -6.59 -4.19 3.11
C ALA A 421 -8.06 -3.91 3.47
N GLY A 422 -8.85 -3.41 2.52
CA GLY A 422 -10.25 -3.04 2.76
C GLY A 422 -10.42 -1.80 3.64
N GLU A 423 -11.63 -1.63 4.16
CA GLU A 423 -12.02 -0.46 4.97
C GLU A 423 -12.33 -0.85 6.43
N SER A 424 -11.68 -1.89 6.93
CA SER A 424 -11.86 -2.28 8.34
C SER A 424 -11.36 -1.18 9.30
N PRO A 425 -11.86 -1.09 10.55
CA PRO A 425 -11.37 -0.12 11.53
C PRO A 425 -9.86 -0.22 11.75
N GLU A 426 -9.32 -1.42 11.70
CA GLU A 426 -7.89 -1.69 11.83
C GLU A 426 -7.10 -1.14 10.63
N ALA A 427 -7.60 -1.34 9.40
CA ALA A 427 -6.99 -0.81 8.19
C ALA A 427 -7.00 0.72 8.17
N LEU A 428 -8.13 1.34 8.52
CA LEU A 428 -8.26 2.80 8.61
C LEU A 428 -7.33 3.39 9.68
N SER A 429 -7.16 2.72 10.82
CA SER A 429 -6.21 3.12 11.86
C SER A 429 -4.77 3.14 11.34
N LEU A 430 -4.37 2.09 10.58
CA LEU A 430 -3.03 1.98 10.00
C LEU A 430 -2.78 3.00 8.89
N ILE A 431 -3.77 3.33 8.07
CA ILE A 431 -3.67 4.37 7.06
C ILE A 431 -3.34 5.72 7.72
N HIS A 432 -4.01 6.09 8.79
CA HIS A 432 -3.73 7.32 9.55
C HIS A 432 -2.32 7.34 10.15
N ILE A 433 -1.77 6.18 10.50
CA ILE A 433 -0.40 6.07 11.03
C ILE A 433 0.64 6.14 9.90
N SER A 434 0.36 5.53 8.74
CA SER A 434 1.27 5.50 7.60
C SER A 434 1.36 6.82 6.85
N GLU A 435 0.32 7.64 6.89
CA GLU A 435 0.33 9.01 6.38
C GLU A 435 0.67 9.98 7.52
N PRO A 436 1.95 10.34 7.72
CA PRO A 436 2.28 11.40 8.66
C PRO A 436 1.58 12.66 8.15
N THR A 437 0.59 13.10 8.89
CA THR A 437 -0.23 14.29 8.63
C THR A 437 0.60 15.38 7.94
N ARG A 438 0.23 15.70 6.70
CA ARG A 438 0.58 16.98 6.09
C ARG A 438 0.02 18.08 7.00
N ARG A 439 0.83 18.55 7.95
CA ARG A 439 0.61 19.77 8.73
C ARG A 439 1.63 20.82 8.32
#